data_1558abcb00ff22bb14db6ddb9fbf4705
#
_entry.id   1558abcb00ff22bb14db6ddb9fbf4705
#
_cell.length_a   1.000
_cell.length_b   1.000
_cell.length_c   1.000
_cell.angle_alpha   90.00
_cell.angle_beta   90.00
_cell.angle_gamma   90.00
#
_symmetry.space_group_name_H-M   'P 1'
#
loop_
_entity.id
_entity.type
_entity.pdbx_description
1 polymer ?
#
loop_
_entity_poly.entity_id
_entity_poly.type
_entity_poly.pdbx_seq_one_letter_code
_entity_poly.pdbx_strand_id
1 'polypeptide(L)'
;WDHVVPSDEVLQRVRTLGSLSPDAGPTLGNGPATYWRFAGAPGTIGVITPMTHTYCETCNRVRLTADGRLRTCLFGDHEILLRDALRAGEPLAPLFRQALSEKPKEHALLQMRVGGLRALSEVGG
;
A
#
# COMPACT_ATOMS: atom_id res chain seq x y z
N TRP A 1 11.33 15.52 5.23
CA TRP A 1 11.86 14.16 5.44
C TRP A 1 12.63 14.03 6.75
N ASP A 2 12.92 15.11 7.42
CA ASP A 2 13.76 15.15 8.64
C ASP A 2 13.19 14.35 9.84
N HIS A 3 11.93 13.90 9.75
CA HIS A 3 11.26 13.10 10.79
C HIS A 3 11.00 11.65 10.35
N VAL A 4 11.48 11.24 9.18
CA VAL A 4 11.30 9.86 8.71
C VAL A 4 12.41 8.99 9.28
N VAL A 5 12.02 7.94 10.02
CA VAL A 5 12.95 6.90 10.47
C VAL A 5 12.91 5.76 9.45
N PRO A 6 14.03 5.43 8.79
CA PRO A 6 14.10 4.30 7.87
C PRO A 6 13.75 2.98 8.56
N SER A 7 13.07 2.09 7.86
CA SER A 7 12.65 0.79 8.41
C SER A 7 13.82 -0.08 8.88
N ASP A 8 14.97 0.02 8.21
CA ASP A 8 16.18 -0.72 8.60
C ASP A 8 16.70 -0.26 9.96
N GLU A 9 16.64 1.04 10.24
CA GLU A 9 16.98 1.58 11.56
C GLU A 9 16.00 1.09 12.63
N VAL A 10 14.69 1.08 12.32
CA VAL A 10 13.68 0.52 13.24
C VAL A 10 13.98 -0.94 13.54
N LEU A 11 14.27 -1.74 12.51
CA LEU A 11 14.61 -3.16 12.68
C LEU A 11 15.91 -3.37 13.47
N GLN A 12 16.93 -2.52 13.28
CA GLN A 12 18.14 -2.56 14.07
C GLN A 12 17.84 -2.34 15.56
N ARG A 13 17.04 -1.33 15.88
CA ARG A 13 16.62 -1.05 17.26
C ARG A 13 15.82 -2.20 17.86
N VAL A 14 14.89 -2.78 17.07
CA VAL A 14 14.10 -3.94 17.52
C VAL A 14 14.99 -5.16 17.79
N ARG A 15 16.02 -5.40 16.99
CA ARG A 15 16.99 -6.49 17.20
C ARG A 15 17.77 -6.40 18.51
N THR A 16 17.91 -5.19 19.09
CA THR A 16 18.55 -5.05 20.40
C THR A 16 17.73 -5.66 21.55
N LEU A 17 16.43 -5.89 21.33
CA LEU A 17 15.52 -6.46 22.32
C LEU A 17 15.57 -7.99 22.38
N GLY A 18 16.19 -8.66 21.40
CA GLY A 18 16.30 -10.10 21.35
C GLY A 18 16.64 -10.65 19.97
N SER A 19 16.75 -11.96 19.87
CA SER A 19 17.01 -12.64 18.59
C SER A 19 15.79 -12.54 17.68
N LEU A 20 15.90 -11.74 16.63
CA LEU A 20 14.87 -11.47 15.63
C LEU A 20 15.26 -12.10 14.28
N SER A 21 14.43 -12.98 13.76
CA SER A 21 14.62 -13.64 12.46
C SER A 21 13.48 -13.35 11.49
N PRO A 22 13.72 -13.42 10.15
CA PRO A 22 12.64 -13.37 9.18
C PRO A 22 11.61 -14.47 9.42
N ASP A 23 10.35 -14.15 9.16
CA ASP A 23 9.21 -15.07 9.29
C ASP A 23 8.36 -15.01 8.02
N ALA A 24 7.72 -16.11 7.65
CA ALA A 24 6.86 -16.15 6.48
C ALA A 24 5.58 -15.30 6.65
N GLY A 25 5.23 -14.96 7.89
CA GLY A 25 4.02 -14.23 8.21
C GLY A 25 2.74 -15.05 8.00
N PRO A 26 1.59 -14.40 8.00
CA PRO A 26 0.32 -15.06 7.74
C PRO A 26 0.25 -15.55 6.30
N THR A 27 -0.25 -16.76 6.10
CA THR A 27 -0.36 -17.42 4.78
C THR A 27 -1.48 -16.87 3.91
N LEU A 28 -2.32 -16.00 4.45
CA LEU A 28 -3.49 -15.44 3.77
C LEU A 28 -3.20 -14.05 3.20
N GLY A 29 -3.39 -13.92 1.89
CA GLY A 29 -3.32 -12.66 1.18
C GLY A 29 -1.90 -12.28 0.70
N ASN A 30 -1.84 -11.18 -0.07
CA ASN A 30 -0.60 -10.58 -0.58
C ASN A 30 -0.44 -9.18 0.03
N GLY A 31 -0.19 -9.14 1.34
CA GLY A 31 0.03 -7.89 2.09
C GLY A 31 1.40 -7.26 1.77
N PRO A 32 1.59 -5.96 2.05
CA PRO A 32 2.86 -5.27 1.80
C PRO A 32 3.87 -5.43 2.92
N ALA A 33 3.54 -6.19 3.97
CA ALA A 33 4.38 -6.34 5.14
C ALA A 33 5.41 -7.47 4.93
N THR A 34 6.65 -7.20 5.33
CA THR A 34 7.63 -8.24 5.63
C THR A 34 7.53 -8.61 7.10
N TYR A 35 7.67 -9.90 7.43
CA TYR A 35 7.42 -10.40 8.77
C TYR A 35 8.70 -10.88 9.46
N TRP A 36 8.73 -10.67 10.77
CA TRP A 36 9.83 -11.00 11.65
C TRP A 36 9.29 -11.62 12.92
N ARG A 37 10.06 -12.50 13.56
CA ARG A 37 9.68 -13.16 14.81
C ARG A 37 10.85 -13.20 15.79
N PHE A 38 10.58 -12.88 17.04
CA PHE A 38 11.52 -13.15 18.12
C PHE A 38 11.58 -14.64 18.45
N ALA A 39 12.77 -15.13 18.79
CA ALA A 39 12.94 -16.51 19.20
C ALA A 39 12.04 -16.82 20.40
N GLY A 40 11.24 -17.88 20.29
CA GLY A 40 10.30 -18.33 21.34
C GLY A 40 9.01 -17.49 21.45
N ALA A 41 8.82 -16.43 20.68
CA ALA A 41 7.60 -15.65 20.72
C ALA A 41 6.49 -16.26 19.84
N PRO A 42 5.22 -16.29 20.29
CA PRO A 42 4.10 -16.80 19.49
C PRO A 42 3.67 -15.81 18.37
N GLY A 43 3.94 -14.53 18.54
CA GLY A 43 3.54 -13.47 17.63
C GLY A 43 4.60 -13.11 16.60
N THR A 44 4.19 -12.41 15.54
CA THR A 44 5.07 -11.84 14.51
C THR A 44 4.98 -10.31 14.47
N ILE A 45 6.06 -9.69 14.02
CA ILE A 45 6.12 -8.25 13.76
C ILE A 45 6.04 -8.07 12.24
N GLY A 46 5.02 -7.35 11.75
CA GLY A 46 4.92 -6.95 10.36
C GLY A 46 5.44 -5.53 10.16
N VAL A 47 6.33 -5.34 9.18
CA VAL A 47 6.90 -4.05 8.83
C VAL A 47 6.51 -3.69 7.41
N ILE A 48 5.87 -2.52 7.22
CA ILE A 48 5.48 -1.99 5.91
C ILE A 48 6.40 -0.82 5.58
N THR A 49 7.12 -0.91 4.47
CA THR A 49 8.20 0.01 4.13
C THR A 49 8.00 0.66 2.76
N PRO A 50 6.98 1.51 2.57
CA PRO A 50 6.70 2.08 1.25
C PRO A 50 7.80 3.01 0.75
N MET A 51 8.63 3.56 1.64
CA MET A 51 9.63 4.57 1.31
C MET A 51 11.03 3.99 1.12
N THR A 52 11.43 3.02 1.94
CA THR A 52 12.79 2.46 1.93
C THR A 52 12.90 1.18 1.11
N HIS A 53 11.87 0.33 1.17
CA HIS A 53 11.78 -0.91 0.39
C HIS A 53 10.40 -1.00 -0.24
N THR A 54 10.29 -0.54 -1.48
CA THR A 54 9.00 -0.48 -2.16
C THR A 54 8.49 -1.88 -2.49
N TYR A 55 7.18 -2.03 -2.43
CA TYR A 55 6.46 -3.24 -2.83
C TYR A 55 5.58 -3.01 -4.07
N CYS A 56 5.91 -1.99 -4.87
CA CYS A 56 5.10 -1.58 -6.01
C CYS A 56 4.95 -2.66 -7.07
N GLU A 57 6.01 -3.41 -7.35
CA GLU A 57 6.02 -4.48 -8.36
C GLU A 57 5.01 -5.59 -8.05
N THR A 58 4.81 -5.89 -6.78
CA THR A 58 3.87 -6.93 -6.32
C THR A 58 2.53 -6.38 -5.87
N CYS A 59 2.33 -5.06 -5.97
CA CYS A 59 1.14 -4.40 -5.47
C CYS A 59 -0.09 -4.68 -6.35
N ASN A 60 -1.01 -5.50 -5.87
CA ASN A 60 -2.27 -5.84 -6.51
C ASN A 60 -3.48 -5.03 -5.99
N ARG A 61 -3.25 -3.91 -5.28
CA ARG A 61 -4.32 -3.15 -4.63
C ARG A 61 -4.85 -2.04 -5.50
N VAL A 62 -6.17 -1.89 -5.40
CA VAL A 62 -6.92 -0.71 -5.82
C VAL A 62 -7.80 -0.26 -4.65
N ARG A 63 -8.25 0.97 -4.66
CA ARG A 63 -9.10 1.53 -3.61
C ARG A 63 -10.34 2.14 -4.23
N LEU A 64 -11.48 1.94 -3.58
CA LEU A 64 -12.70 2.66 -3.90
C LEU A 64 -12.87 3.79 -2.88
N THR A 65 -12.97 5.01 -3.38
CA THR A 65 -13.17 6.18 -2.54
C THR A 65 -14.64 6.31 -2.12
N ALA A 66 -14.92 7.04 -1.04
CA ALA A 66 -16.28 7.26 -0.56
C ALA A 66 -17.20 7.96 -1.58
N ASP A 67 -16.62 8.76 -2.47
CA ASP A 67 -17.34 9.45 -3.55
C ASP A 67 -17.46 8.62 -4.85
N GLY A 68 -17.05 7.34 -4.82
CA GLY A 68 -17.25 6.38 -5.91
C GLY A 68 -16.22 6.47 -7.03
N ARG A 69 -14.97 6.77 -6.70
CA ARG A 69 -13.83 6.75 -7.63
C ARG A 69 -12.93 5.55 -7.36
N LEU A 70 -12.39 4.96 -8.40
CA LEU A 70 -11.40 3.90 -8.32
C LEU A 70 -10.00 4.51 -8.38
N ARG A 71 -9.22 4.33 -7.32
CA ARG A 71 -7.85 4.79 -7.19
C ARG A 71 -6.89 3.62 -7.28
N THR A 72 -5.91 3.69 -8.15
CA THR A 72 -4.99 2.59 -8.45
C THR A 72 -3.74 2.59 -7.59
N CYS A 73 -3.40 3.72 -6.98
CA CYS A 73 -2.28 3.88 -6.07
C CYS A 73 -2.65 4.80 -4.91
N LEU A 74 -2.26 4.46 -3.68
CA LEU A 74 -2.50 5.30 -2.50
C LEU A 74 -1.81 6.67 -2.62
N PHE A 75 -0.62 6.68 -3.21
CA PHE A 75 0.25 7.85 -3.34
C PHE A 75 0.17 8.54 -4.71
N GLY A 76 -0.75 8.11 -5.57
CA GLY A 76 -0.98 8.71 -6.89
C GLY A 76 -2.24 9.56 -6.91
N ASP A 77 -2.41 10.37 -7.94
CA ASP A 77 -3.57 11.26 -8.14
C ASP A 77 -4.60 10.69 -9.09
N HIS A 78 -4.24 9.64 -9.81
CA HIS A 78 -5.09 9.09 -10.85
C HIS A 78 -6.29 8.36 -10.26
N GLU A 79 -7.48 8.80 -10.67
CA GLU A 79 -8.76 8.25 -10.23
C GLU A 79 -9.70 8.10 -11.42
N ILE A 80 -10.43 6.99 -11.46
CA ILE A 80 -11.47 6.72 -12.46
C ILE A 80 -12.84 6.80 -11.78
N LEU A 81 -13.75 7.61 -12.33
CA LEU A 81 -15.09 7.81 -11.78
C LEU A 81 -15.99 6.61 -12.12
N LEU A 82 -16.24 5.74 -11.14
CA LEU A 82 -17.15 4.60 -11.29
C LEU A 82 -18.60 4.94 -10.99
N ARG A 83 -18.84 5.89 -10.10
CA ARG A 83 -20.17 6.22 -9.59
C ARG A 83 -21.15 6.60 -10.70
N ASP A 84 -20.72 7.43 -11.64
CA ASP A 84 -21.62 7.96 -12.66
C ASP A 84 -21.96 6.89 -13.71
N ALA A 85 -20.99 6.05 -14.09
CA ALA A 85 -21.21 4.88 -14.92
C ALA A 85 -22.19 3.88 -14.24
N LEU A 86 -21.99 3.61 -12.94
CA LEU A 86 -22.88 2.75 -12.19
C LEU A 86 -24.33 3.28 -12.16
N ARG A 87 -24.49 4.60 -11.96
CA ARG A 87 -25.82 5.24 -11.94
C ARG A 87 -26.49 5.26 -13.31
N ALA A 88 -25.70 5.34 -14.37
CA ALA A 88 -26.17 5.25 -15.75
C ALA A 88 -26.49 3.80 -16.19
N GLY A 89 -26.20 2.80 -15.35
CA GLY A 89 -26.36 1.39 -15.72
C GLY A 89 -25.33 0.89 -16.71
N GLU A 90 -24.20 1.60 -16.86
CA GLU A 90 -23.11 1.23 -17.75
C GLU A 90 -22.23 0.10 -17.16
N PRO A 91 -21.63 -0.74 -18.01
CA PRO A 91 -20.77 -1.81 -17.54
C PRO A 91 -19.48 -1.26 -16.92
N LEU A 92 -19.18 -1.65 -15.69
CA LEU A 92 -17.97 -1.18 -14.98
C LEU A 92 -16.69 -1.91 -15.39
N ALA A 93 -16.79 -3.08 -16.01
CA ALA A 93 -15.63 -3.90 -16.38
C ALA A 93 -14.61 -3.19 -17.30
N PRO A 94 -14.99 -2.35 -18.27
CA PRO A 94 -14.05 -1.55 -19.04
C PRO A 94 -13.27 -0.56 -18.17
N LEU A 95 -13.92 0.10 -17.21
CA LEU A 95 -13.29 1.07 -16.31
C LEU A 95 -12.30 0.41 -15.36
N PHE A 96 -12.60 -0.80 -14.86
CA PHE A 96 -11.63 -1.58 -14.09
C PHE A 96 -10.41 -1.98 -14.93
N ARG A 97 -10.61 -2.42 -16.18
CA ARG A 97 -9.51 -2.75 -17.08
C ARG A 97 -8.65 -1.51 -17.38
N GLN A 98 -9.27 -0.39 -17.61
CA GLN A 98 -8.58 0.89 -17.79
C GLN A 98 -7.74 1.22 -16.54
N ALA A 99 -8.33 1.17 -15.35
CA ALA A 99 -7.64 1.42 -14.09
C ALA A 99 -6.40 0.54 -13.92
N LEU A 100 -6.51 -0.74 -14.23
CA LEU A 100 -5.40 -1.67 -14.12
C LEU A 100 -4.29 -1.39 -15.15
N SER A 101 -4.64 -1.01 -16.37
CA SER A 101 -3.67 -0.66 -17.42
C SER A 101 -2.92 0.64 -17.11
N GLU A 102 -3.57 1.56 -16.42
CA GLU A 102 -3.01 2.86 -16.02
C GLU A 102 -2.38 2.85 -14.61
N LYS A 103 -2.37 1.69 -13.95
CA LYS A 103 -1.74 1.55 -12.64
C LYS A 103 -0.24 1.81 -12.75
N PRO A 104 0.30 2.79 -11.97
CA PRO A 104 1.71 3.12 -12.05
C PRO A 104 2.57 1.95 -11.55
N LYS A 105 3.73 1.75 -12.19
CA LYS A 105 4.73 0.76 -11.78
C LYS A 105 5.34 1.09 -10.43
N GLU A 106 5.46 2.39 -10.13
CA GLU A 106 6.03 2.92 -8.90
C GLU A 106 5.17 4.08 -8.38
N HIS A 107 5.19 4.32 -7.08
CA HIS A 107 4.45 5.43 -6.51
C HIS A 107 5.22 6.75 -6.59
N ALA A 108 4.49 7.86 -6.69
CA ALA A 108 5.04 9.20 -6.88
C ALA A 108 5.92 9.70 -5.71
N LEU A 109 5.80 9.13 -4.52
CA LEU A 109 6.62 9.51 -3.36
C LEU A 109 8.12 9.26 -3.58
N LEU A 110 8.51 8.27 -4.39
CA LEU A 110 9.92 8.04 -4.73
C LEU A 110 10.53 9.22 -5.49
N GLN A 111 9.69 9.99 -6.18
CA GLN A 111 10.09 11.20 -6.90
C GLN A 111 9.90 12.47 -6.07
N MET A 112 9.70 12.34 -4.75
CA MET A 112 9.35 13.43 -3.84
C MET A 112 8.08 14.22 -4.24
N ARG A 113 7.24 13.62 -5.08
CA ARG A 113 5.96 14.19 -5.50
C ARG A 113 4.86 13.63 -4.60
N VAL A 114 4.27 14.51 -3.85
CA VAL A 114 3.06 14.18 -3.08
C VAL A 114 1.89 14.49 -4.00
N GLY A 115 1.21 13.46 -4.46
CA GLY A 115 -0.03 13.62 -5.21
C GLY A 115 -1.13 14.21 -4.33
N GLY A 116 -2.27 14.61 -4.95
CA GLY A 116 -3.39 15.25 -4.26
C GLY A 116 -3.74 14.51 -2.97
N LEU A 117 -3.52 15.18 -1.83
CA LEU A 117 -3.71 14.61 -0.51
C LEU A 117 -5.21 14.50 -0.22
N ARG A 118 -5.76 13.31 -0.47
CA ARG A 118 -7.03 12.95 0.17
C ARG A 118 -6.75 12.40 1.57
N ALA A 119 -7.64 12.68 2.51
CA ALA A 119 -7.59 12.04 3.81
C ALA A 119 -7.76 10.52 3.67
N LEU A 120 -7.14 9.73 4.55
CA LEU A 120 -7.25 8.26 4.51
C LEU A 120 -8.71 7.79 4.59
N SER A 121 -9.55 8.50 5.34
CA SER A 121 -11.00 8.26 5.43
C SER A 121 -11.74 8.42 4.09
N GLU A 122 -11.21 9.22 3.17
CA GLU A 122 -11.81 9.44 1.85
C GLU A 122 -11.38 8.38 0.83
N VAL A 123 -10.28 7.68 1.08
CA VAL A 123 -9.71 6.68 0.16
C VAL A 123 -9.88 5.25 0.65
N GLY A 124 -10.80 5.02 1.60
CA GLY A 124 -11.10 3.67 2.09
C GLY A 124 -9.94 3.08 2.92
N GLY A 125 -9.43 3.85 3.85
CA GLY A 125 -8.40 3.44 4.83
C GLY A 125 -9.01 3.01 6.13
#